data_5722c9feac95fdbff1e6e46b9384df20
#
_entry.id   5722c9feac95fdbff1e6e46b9384df20
#
_cell.length_a   1.000
_cell.length_b   1.000
_cell.length_c   1.000
_cell.angle_alpha   90.00
_cell.angle_beta   90.00
_cell.angle_gamma   90.00
#
_symmetry.space_group_name_H-M   'P 1'
#
loop_
_entity.id
_entity.type
_entity.pdbx_description
1 polymer ?
#
loop_
_entity_poly.entity_id
_entity_poly.type
_entity_poly.pdbx_seq_one_letter_code
_entity_poly.pdbx_strand_id
1 'polypeptide(L)'
;MTAGLLEVAPVIPVVTIEDPDHAVPVARALLAGGIPIIELTLRTGRALEALRLVAADVPEILLGAGTVLTPERADEAVECGARFLVSPGVSPRLVRHLAAMSVPVLPGVATVSEMLTAIDHGFSELKFFPAGPAGGPAYLSAVASPVPDARFCPTGGVTADNMSDYLALPNVPSVGGSWLTPAKLLAAADWAQITVLAEEARRRAG
;
A
#
# COMPACT_ATOMS: atom_id res chain seq x y z
N MET A 1 -1.89 8.96 -20.79
CA MET A 1 -2.30 7.94 -19.78
C MET A 1 -1.60 8.33 -18.50
N THR A 2 -2.31 8.57 -17.41
CA THR A 2 -1.70 8.78 -16.09
C THR A 2 -1.05 7.46 -15.67
N ALA A 3 0.19 7.52 -15.18
CA ALA A 3 0.88 6.35 -14.63
C ALA A 3 0.01 5.71 -13.55
N GLY A 4 -0.06 4.37 -13.52
CA GLY A 4 -0.81 3.64 -12.51
C GLY A 4 -0.23 3.86 -11.11
N LEU A 5 -1.02 3.59 -10.07
CA LEU A 5 -0.57 3.75 -8.69
C LEU A 5 0.67 2.87 -8.39
N LEU A 6 0.71 1.66 -8.96
CA LEU A 6 1.81 0.72 -8.76
C LEU A 6 3.10 1.08 -9.51
N GLU A 7 3.07 2.12 -10.33
CA GLU A 7 4.26 2.62 -11.06
C GLU A 7 4.98 3.77 -10.32
N VAL A 8 4.40 4.26 -9.22
CA VAL A 8 4.95 5.38 -8.44
C VAL A 8 6.26 5.00 -7.73
N ALA A 9 6.31 3.80 -7.18
CA ALA A 9 7.49 3.27 -6.50
C ALA A 9 7.47 1.74 -6.47
N PRO A 10 8.63 1.08 -6.43
CA PRO A 10 8.70 -0.38 -6.35
C PRO A 10 8.26 -0.94 -4.99
N VAL A 11 8.18 -0.07 -3.98
CA VAL A 11 7.71 -0.44 -2.64
C VAL A 11 6.75 0.61 -2.12
N ILE A 12 5.58 0.18 -1.62
CA ILE A 12 4.63 0.99 -0.88
C ILE A 12 4.81 0.70 0.60
N PRO A 13 5.39 1.63 1.40
CA PRO A 13 5.50 1.46 2.84
C PRO A 13 4.13 1.40 3.50
N VAL A 14 3.87 0.33 4.26
CA VAL A 14 2.64 0.12 5.03
C VAL A 14 2.93 0.46 6.49
N VAL A 15 2.43 1.60 6.94
CA VAL A 15 2.81 2.22 8.20
C VAL A 15 1.62 2.25 9.16
N THR A 16 1.84 1.81 10.39
CA THR A 16 0.88 1.96 11.48
C THR A 16 1.40 3.03 12.44
N ILE A 17 0.65 4.10 12.61
CA ILE A 17 0.99 5.23 13.46
C ILE A 17 0.19 5.14 14.76
N GLU A 18 0.89 4.98 15.88
CA GLU A 18 0.31 5.02 17.23
C GLU A 18 0.27 6.45 17.77
N ASP A 19 1.35 7.21 17.56
CA ASP A 19 1.48 8.62 17.92
C ASP A 19 1.43 9.49 16.66
N PRO A 20 0.40 10.33 16.46
CA PRO A 20 0.26 11.19 15.29
C PRO A 20 1.46 12.13 15.05
N ASP A 21 2.18 12.53 16.10
CA ASP A 21 3.36 13.40 15.98
C ASP A 21 4.51 12.71 15.21
N HIS A 22 4.48 11.38 15.08
CA HIS A 22 5.44 10.62 14.28
C HIS A 22 5.08 10.56 12.78
N ALA A 23 3.86 10.92 12.39
CA ALA A 23 3.39 10.76 11.01
C ALA A 23 4.15 11.63 10.00
N VAL A 24 4.35 12.91 10.31
CA VAL A 24 5.10 13.85 9.45
C VAL A 24 6.59 13.48 9.38
N PRO A 25 7.29 13.22 10.49
CA PRO A 25 8.68 12.78 10.44
C PRO A 25 8.92 11.51 9.64
N VAL A 26 8.07 10.47 9.77
CA VAL A 26 8.23 9.23 9.00
C VAL A 26 7.98 9.45 7.50
N ALA A 27 6.99 10.27 7.13
CA ALA A 27 6.74 10.61 5.74
C ALA A 27 7.93 11.34 5.10
N ARG A 28 8.54 12.29 5.83
CA ARG A 28 9.77 13.00 5.40
C ARG A 28 10.96 12.06 5.29
N ALA A 29 11.13 11.12 6.23
CA ALA A 29 12.20 10.13 6.18
C ALA A 29 12.10 9.20 4.96
N LEU A 30 10.89 8.74 4.61
CA LEU A 30 10.64 7.95 3.42
C LEU A 30 10.92 8.73 2.13
N LEU A 31 10.48 9.99 2.05
CA LEU A 31 10.80 10.89 0.93
C LEU A 31 12.30 11.10 0.77
N ALA A 32 13.02 11.36 1.87
CA ALA A 32 14.48 11.52 1.86
C ALA A 32 15.20 10.27 1.35
N GLY A 33 14.65 9.07 1.66
CA GLY A 33 15.12 7.78 1.13
C GLY A 33 14.68 7.49 -0.32
N GLY A 34 13.96 8.43 -0.96
CA GLY A 34 13.53 8.31 -2.36
C GLY A 34 12.27 7.46 -2.57
N ILE A 35 11.44 7.29 -1.55
CA ILE A 35 10.12 6.63 -1.62
C ILE A 35 9.02 7.71 -1.53
N PRO A 36 8.40 8.10 -2.67
CA PRO A 36 7.45 9.22 -2.71
C PRO A 36 6.00 8.82 -2.42
N ILE A 37 5.78 7.68 -1.78
CA ILE A 37 4.46 7.13 -1.49
C ILE A 37 4.44 6.51 -0.08
N ILE A 38 3.27 6.58 0.60
CA ILE A 38 3.06 5.98 1.92
C ILE A 38 1.60 5.52 2.09
N GLU A 39 1.38 4.31 2.62
CA GLU A 39 0.09 3.80 3.07
C GLU A 39 0.01 3.91 4.60
N LEU A 40 -0.78 4.85 5.15
CA LEU A 40 -1.08 4.90 6.58
C LEU A 40 -2.29 4.01 6.89
N THR A 41 -2.12 3.04 7.79
CA THR A 41 -3.20 2.09 8.09
C THR A 41 -4.21 2.67 9.09
N LEU A 42 -5.50 2.46 8.84
CA LEU A 42 -6.60 2.87 9.73
C LEU A 42 -6.79 1.89 10.91
N ARG A 43 -5.69 1.41 11.50
CA ARG A 43 -5.69 0.41 12.59
C ARG A 43 -5.68 1.01 13.98
N THR A 44 -5.37 2.30 14.11
CA THR A 44 -5.34 3.01 15.38
C THR A 44 -6.44 4.06 15.45
N GLY A 45 -6.82 4.44 16.67
CA GLY A 45 -7.81 5.51 16.87
C GLY A 45 -7.35 6.90 16.43
N ARG A 46 -6.02 7.07 16.21
CA ARG A 46 -5.40 8.33 15.82
C ARG A 46 -5.01 8.39 14.33
N ALA A 47 -5.33 7.35 13.55
CA ALA A 47 -4.89 7.25 12.14
C ALA A 47 -5.42 8.38 11.25
N LEU A 48 -6.66 8.84 11.42
CA LEU A 48 -7.22 9.95 10.65
C LEU A 48 -6.55 11.28 10.97
N GLU A 49 -6.13 11.49 12.22
CA GLU A 49 -5.34 12.64 12.62
C GLU A 49 -3.96 12.61 11.96
N ALA A 50 -3.28 11.46 11.97
CA ALA A 50 -2.02 11.26 11.28
C ALA A 50 -2.12 11.55 9.77
N LEU A 51 -3.22 11.11 9.10
CA LEU A 51 -3.48 11.45 7.70
C LEU A 51 -3.56 12.96 7.49
N ARG A 52 -4.33 13.70 8.32
CA ARG A 52 -4.46 15.15 8.18
C ARG A 52 -3.12 15.86 8.32
N LEU A 53 -2.30 15.47 9.29
CA LEU A 53 -0.98 16.06 9.52
C LEU A 53 -0.06 15.85 8.32
N VAL A 54 0.02 14.62 7.78
CA VAL A 54 0.85 14.34 6.59
C VAL A 54 0.32 15.07 5.37
N ALA A 55 -1.00 15.11 5.15
CA ALA A 55 -1.60 15.82 4.03
C ALA A 55 -1.30 17.33 4.04
N ALA A 56 -1.26 17.94 5.24
CA ALA A 56 -0.97 19.36 5.41
C ALA A 56 0.53 19.68 5.27
N ASP A 57 1.40 18.87 5.89
CA ASP A 57 2.79 19.23 6.11
C ASP A 57 3.78 18.55 5.14
N VAL A 58 3.34 17.54 4.39
CA VAL A 58 4.16 16.78 3.42
C VAL A 58 3.38 16.53 2.12
N PRO A 59 2.93 17.59 1.42
CA PRO A 59 2.09 17.46 0.23
C PRO A 59 2.78 16.75 -0.95
N GLU A 60 4.11 16.64 -0.93
CA GLU A 60 4.92 15.98 -1.96
C GLU A 60 4.79 14.46 -1.94
N ILE A 61 4.51 13.85 -0.77
CA ILE A 61 4.36 12.40 -0.68
C ILE A 61 2.96 11.99 -1.17
N LEU A 62 2.87 10.94 -1.97
CA LEU A 62 1.58 10.35 -2.33
C LEU A 62 1.03 9.60 -1.11
N LEU A 63 0.12 10.25 -0.38
CA LEU A 63 -0.47 9.75 0.84
C LEU A 63 -1.67 8.87 0.56
N GLY A 64 -1.67 7.64 1.10
CA GLY A 64 -2.81 6.75 1.04
C GLY A 64 -3.27 6.25 2.41
N ALA A 65 -4.51 5.80 2.46
CA ALA A 65 -5.08 5.15 3.63
C ALA A 65 -5.24 3.64 3.40
N GLY A 66 -4.66 2.84 4.29
CA GLY A 66 -4.76 1.38 4.27
C GLY A 66 -5.68 0.83 5.35
N THR A 67 -6.01 -0.45 5.23
CA THR A 67 -6.95 -1.13 6.13
C THR A 67 -8.35 -0.47 6.10
N VAL A 68 -8.77 -0.04 4.90
CA VAL A 68 -10.13 0.45 4.67
C VAL A 68 -11.08 -0.74 4.66
N LEU A 69 -11.99 -0.80 5.64
CA LEU A 69 -12.90 -1.94 5.86
C LEU A 69 -14.36 -1.61 5.57
N THR A 70 -14.73 -0.33 5.53
CA THR A 70 -16.11 0.10 5.28
C THR A 70 -16.15 1.32 4.36
N PRO A 71 -17.29 1.56 3.65
CA PRO A 71 -17.51 2.77 2.87
C PRO A 71 -17.24 4.06 3.66
N GLU A 72 -17.74 4.12 4.88
CA GLU A 72 -17.63 5.31 5.73
C GLU A 72 -16.16 5.63 6.05
N ARG A 73 -15.34 4.59 6.29
CA ARG A 73 -13.90 4.76 6.51
C ARG A 73 -13.16 5.20 5.24
N ALA A 74 -13.63 4.80 4.06
CA ALA A 74 -13.09 5.27 2.79
C ALA A 74 -13.33 6.78 2.63
N ASP A 75 -14.55 7.24 2.86
CA ASP A 75 -14.95 8.64 2.75
C ASP A 75 -14.16 9.50 3.76
N GLU A 76 -14.15 9.11 5.05
CA GLU A 76 -13.38 9.79 6.10
C GLU A 76 -11.88 9.91 5.76
N ALA A 77 -11.29 8.87 5.18
CA ALA A 77 -9.87 8.89 4.80
C ALA A 77 -9.58 9.91 3.68
N VAL A 78 -10.45 9.98 2.66
CA VAL A 78 -10.32 10.96 1.58
C VAL A 78 -10.54 12.38 2.09
N GLU A 79 -11.52 12.61 2.96
CA GLU A 79 -11.73 13.90 3.62
C GLU A 79 -10.54 14.33 4.47
N CYS A 80 -9.77 13.36 5.01
CA CYS A 80 -8.52 13.60 5.74
C CYS A 80 -7.30 13.75 4.85
N GLY A 81 -7.46 13.75 3.51
CA GLY A 81 -6.39 14.02 2.55
C GLY A 81 -5.75 12.78 1.94
N ALA A 82 -6.30 11.58 2.13
CA ALA A 82 -5.82 10.41 1.41
C ALA A 82 -6.06 10.56 -0.11
N ARG A 83 -5.02 10.33 -0.89
CA ARG A 83 -5.02 10.41 -2.35
C ARG A 83 -5.08 9.05 -3.04
N PHE A 84 -5.04 7.97 -2.27
CA PHE A 84 -5.38 6.61 -2.69
C PHE A 84 -5.87 5.80 -1.49
N LEU A 85 -6.57 4.69 -1.76
CA LEU A 85 -7.14 3.82 -0.73
C LEU A 85 -6.67 2.37 -0.94
N VAL A 86 -6.51 1.65 0.16
CA VAL A 86 -6.13 0.23 0.14
C VAL A 86 -6.99 -0.54 1.14
N SER A 87 -7.62 -1.63 0.68
CA SER A 87 -8.34 -2.56 1.56
C SER A 87 -7.61 -3.90 1.68
N PRO A 88 -7.73 -4.63 2.79
CA PRO A 88 -7.17 -5.98 2.90
C PRO A 88 -7.99 -7.05 2.20
N GLY A 89 -9.21 -6.74 1.85
CA GLY A 89 -10.20 -7.55 1.15
C GLY A 89 -11.43 -6.72 0.88
N VAL A 90 -12.39 -7.23 0.12
CA VAL A 90 -13.61 -6.49 -0.23
C VAL A 90 -14.87 -7.32 -0.03
N SER A 91 -15.89 -6.68 0.57
CA SER A 91 -17.27 -7.17 0.52
C SER A 91 -18.00 -6.60 -0.70
N PRO A 92 -19.13 -7.18 -1.13
CA PRO A 92 -19.93 -6.62 -2.23
C PRO A 92 -20.39 -5.16 -2.00
N ARG A 93 -20.59 -4.75 -0.76
CA ARG A 93 -20.90 -3.36 -0.40
C ARG A 93 -19.67 -2.46 -0.56
N LEU A 94 -18.53 -2.91 -0.05
CA LEU A 94 -17.31 -2.13 -0.08
C LEU A 94 -16.76 -1.96 -1.50
N VAL A 95 -16.71 -3.03 -2.32
CA VAL A 95 -16.15 -2.95 -3.67
C VAL A 95 -16.95 -2.01 -4.57
N ARG A 96 -18.29 -2.01 -4.47
CA ARG A 96 -19.12 -1.04 -5.21
C ARG A 96 -18.87 0.40 -4.80
N HIS A 97 -18.70 0.66 -3.51
CA HIS A 97 -18.38 2.00 -3.01
C HIS A 97 -17.01 2.46 -3.48
N LEU A 98 -16.00 1.60 -3.33
CA LEU A 98 -14.63 1.89 -3.76
C LEU A 98 -14.53 2.15 -5.27
N ALA A 99 -15.33 1.46 -6.10
CA ALA A 99 -15.38 1.68 -7.54
C ALA A 99 -15.97 3.05 -7.94
N ALA A 100 -16.71 3.68 -7.04
CA ALA A 100 -17.26 5.02 -7.25
C ALA A 100 -16.39 6.15 -6.69
N MET A 101 -15.27 5.82 -6.03
CA MET A 101 -14.34 6.82 -5.46
C MET A 101 -13.60 7.56 -6.57
N SER A 102 -13.28 8.83 -6.32
CA SER A 102 -12.53 9.68 -7.24
C SER A 102 -11.00 9.52 -7.15
N VAL A 103 -10.52 8.74 -6.17
CA VAL A 103 -9.10 8.45 -5.95
C VAL A 103 -8.77 7.01 -6.36
N PRO A 104 -7.52 6.70 -6.76
CA PRO A 104 -7.09 5.34 -7.02
C PRO A 104 -7.31 4.41 -5.83
N VAL A 105 -7.64 3.15 -6.10
CA VAL A 105 -7.88 2.15 -5.06
C VAL A 105 -7.16 0.85 -5.38
N LEU A 106 -6.53 0.23 -4.37
CA LEU A 106 -6.01 -1.13 -4.40
C LEU A 106 -6.92 -2.05 -3.56
N PRO A 107 -7.95 -2.66 -4.14
CA PRO A 107 -8.78 -3.62 -3.41
C PRO A 107 -7.99 -4.89 -3.12
N GLY A 108 -8.14 -5.42 -1.90
CA GLY A 108 -7.48 -6.65 -1.46
C GLY A 108 -8.15 -7.89 -2.03
N VAL A 109 -7.33 -8.84 -2.49
CA VAL A 109 -7.74 -10.14 -3.05
C VAL A 109 -6.74 -11.22 -2.64
N ALA A 110 -7.21 -12.47 -2.52
CA ALA A 110 -6.38 -13.64 -2.25
C ALA A 110 -6.72 -14.83 -3.17
N THR A 111 -7.87 -14.79 -3.86
CA THR A 111 -8.36 -15.86 -4.72
C THR A 111 -8.70 -15.34 -6.12
N VAL A 112 -8.70 -16.25 -7.12
CA VAL A 112 -9.10 -15.90 -8.49
C VAL A 112 -10.53 -15.35 -8.53
N SER A 113 -11.46 -15.89 -7.73
CA SER A 113 -12.84 -15.38 -7.69
C SER A 113 -12.93 -13.94 -7.19
N GLU A 114 -12.11 -13.58 -6.20
CA GLU A 114 -12.01 -12.18 -5.72
C GLU A 114 -11.36 -11.27 -6.75
N MET A 115 -10.34 -11.75 -7.49
CA MET A 115 -9.73 -11.02 -8.60
C MET A 115 -10.77 -10.69 -9.69
N LEU A 116 -11.54 -11.69 -10.14
CA LEU A 116 -12.60 -11.50 -11.12
C LEU A 116 -13.66 -10.50 -10.62
N THR A 117 -14.06 -10.62 -9.35
CA THR A 117 -15.00 -9.66 -8.74
C THR A 117 -14.45 -8.23 -8.77
N ALA A 118 -13.18 -8.03 -8.47
CA ALA A 118 -12.55 -6.71 -8.51
C ALA A 118 -12.47 -6.17 -9.96
N ILE A 119 -12.11 -7.02 -10.92
CA ILE A 119 -12.04 -6.67 -12.35
C ILE A 119 -13.42 -6.28 -12.89
N ASP A 120 -14.49 -6.99 -12.53
CA ASP A 120 -15.87 -6.66 -12.91
C ASP A 120 -16.29 -5.26 -12.42
N HIS A 121 -15.64 -4.75 -11.37
CA HIS A 121 -15.85 -3.40 -10.86
C HIS A 121 -14.86 -2.36 -11.40
N GLY A 122 -14.04 -2.74 -12.40
CA GLY A 122 -13.13 -1.83 -13.10
C GLY A 122 -11.72 -1.71 -12.49
N PHE A 123 -11.37 -2.55 -11.51
CA PHE A 123 -10.04 -2.54 -10.92
C PHE A 123 -9.07 -3.45 -11.68
N SER A 124 -7.95 -2.90 -12.14
CA SER A 124 -6.84 -3.67 -12.73
C SER A 124 -5.60 -3.71 -11.83
N GLU A 125 -5.48 -2.80 -10.88
CA GLU A 125 -4.43 -2.79 -9.86
C GLU A 125 -5.01 -3.29 -8.53
N LEU A 126 -4.44 -4.35 -7.97
CA LEU A 126 -4.98 -5.10 -6.83
C LEU A 126 -3.92 -5.28 -5.75
N LYS A 127 -4.34 -5.25 -4.49
CA LYS A 127 -3.51 -5.72 -3.39
C LYS A 127 -3.66 -7.24 -3.25
N PHE A 128 -2.58 -7.98 -3.34
CA PHE A 128 -2.59 -9.42 -3.02
C PHE A 128 -2.24 -9.61 -1.54
N PHE A 129 -3.21 -10.05 -0.73
CA PHE A 129 -3.05 -10.10 0.72
C PHE A 129 -3.84 -11.24 1.37
N PRO A 130 -3.25 -11.94 2.36
CA PRO A 130 -1.85 -11.88 2.81
C PRO A 130 -0.91 -12.67 1.88
N ALA A 131 0.05 -12.03 1.23
CA ALA A 131 0.77 -12.59 0.09
C ALA A 131 1.56 -13.86 0.41
N GLY A 132 2.35 -13.88 1.48
CA GLY A 132 3.13 -15.06 1.87
C GLY A 132 2.24 -16.27 2.16
N PRO A 133 1.28 -16.20 3.12
CA PRO A 133 0.36 -17.28 3.43
C PRO A 133 -0.52 -17.73 2.25
N ALA A 134 -0.84 -16.84 1.32
CA ALA A 134 -1.69 -17.14 0.16
C ALA A 134 -0.94 -17.79 -1.01
N GLY A 135 0.35 -18.13 -0.86
CA GLY A 135 1.12 -18.89 -1.86
C GLY A 135 2.23 -18.08 -2.53
N GLY A 136 2.41 -16.81 -2.18
CA GLY A 136 3.56 -16.01 -2.56
C GLY A 136 3.77 -15.82 -4.06
N PRO A 137 5.03 -15.71 -4.52
CA PRO A 137 5.35 -15.53 -5.94
C PRO A 137 4.85 -16.66 -6.83
N ALA A 138 4.84 -17.89 -6.32
CA ALA A 138 4.38 -19.06 -7.09
C ALA A 138 2.89 -18.94 -7.47
N TYR A 139 2.05 -18.47 -6.53
CA TYR A 139 0.63 -18.23 -6.81
C TYR A 139 0.44 -17.11 -7.85
N LEU A 140 1.14 -15.97 -7.68
CA LEU A 140 1.05 -14.83 -8.60
C LEU A 140 1.54 -15.19 -10.01
N SER A 141 2.58 -16.03 -10.13
CA SER A 141 3.04 -16.57 -11.40
C SER A 141 1.97 -17.45 -12.07
N ALA A 142 1.29 -18.31 -11.28
CA ALA A 142 0.26 -19.20 -11.80
C ALA A 142 -0.99 -18.46 -12.31
N VAL A 143 -1.35 -17.33 -11.70
CA VAL A 143 -2.52 -16.53 -12.11
C VAL A 143 -2.21 -15.54 -13.24
N ALA A 144 -0.96 -15.30 -13.60
CA ALA A 144 -0.58 -14.32 -14.63
C ALA A 144 -1.22 -14.62 -16.00
N SER A 145 -1.29 -15.90 -16.40
CA SER A 145 -1.91 -16.28 -17.67
C SER A 145 -3.44 -16.25 -17.64
N PRO A 146 -4.13 -16.85 -16.63
CA PRO A 146 -5.60 -16.84 -16.59
C PRO A 146 -6.22 -15.49 -16.24
N VAL A 147 -5.46 -14.53 -15.62
CA VAL A 147 -5.95 -13.20 -15.24
C VAL A 147 -4.97 -12.14 -15.76
N PRO A 148 -4.83 -11.97 -17.08
CA PRO A 148 -3.76 -11.17 -17.69
C PRO A 148 -3.90 -9.66 -17.43
N ASP A 149 -5.10 -9.18 -17.15
CA ASP A 149 -5.38 -7.76 -16.95
C ASP A 149 -5.10 -7.28 -15.52
N ALA A 150 -4.78 -8.20 -14.59
CA ALA A 150 -4.52 -7.88 -13.20
C ALA A 150 -3.03 -7.59 -12.94
N ARG A 151 -2.76 -6.50 -12.24
CA ARG A 151 -1.45 -6.13 -11.70
C ARG A 151 -1.53 -6.11 -10.18
N PHE A 152 -0.50 -6.62 -9.52
CA PHE A 152 -0.56 -6.87 -8.09
C PHE A 152 0.47 -6.08 -7.29
N CYS A 153 0.04 -5.64 -6.09
CA CYS A 153 0.88 -5.20 -4.99
C CYS A 153 0.81 -6.26 -3.86
N PRO A 154 1.66 -7.31 -3.91
CA PRO A 154 1.70 -8.29 -2.84
C PRO A 154 2.13 -7.65 -1.53
N THR A 155 1.36 -7.94 -0.47
CA THR A 155 1.54 -7.39 0.87
C THR A 155 1.29 -8.47 1.92
N GLY A 156 2.07 -8.47 3.01
CA GLY A 156 1.97 -9.48 4.08
C GLY A 156 2.89 -10.66 3.85
N GLY A 157 3.97 -10.70 4.63
CA GLY A 157 5.06 -11.68 4.49
C GLY A 157 6.12 -11.27 3.46
N VAL A 158 6.01 -10.08 2.86
CA VAL A 158 7.08 -9.50 2.04
C VAL A 158 8.10 -8.83 2.95
N THR A 159 9.38 -9.04 2.65
CA THR A 159 10.54 -8.54 3.38
C THR A 159 11.58 -7.97 2.41
N ALA A 160 12.61 -7.31 2.93
CA ALA A 160 13.75 -6.87 2.12
C ALA A 160 14.48 -8.01 1.39
N ASP A 161 14.43 -9.23 1.94
CA ASP A 161 15.17 -10.37 1.38
C ASP A 161 14.38 -11.12 0.28
N ASN A 162 13.03 -11.07 0.32
CA ASN A 162 12.20 -11.78 -0.66
C ASN A 162 11.47 -10.88 -1.66
N MET A 163 11.56 -9.55 -1.53
CA MET A 163 10.86 -8.62 -2.43
C MET A 163 11.25 -8.79 -3.89
N SER A 164 12.50 -9.13 -4.16
CA SER A 164 13.00 -9.34 -5.53
C SER A 164 12.31 -10.50 -6.24
N ASP A 165 11.93 -11.55 -5.50
CA ASP A 165 11.21 -12.71 -6.06
C ASP A 165 9.82 -12.32 -6.55
N TYR A 166 9.17 -11.35 -5.87
CA TYR A 166 7.89 -10.79 -6.29
C TYR A 166 8.05 -9.82 -7.47
N LEU A 167 8.99 -8.89 -7.37
CA LEU A 167 9.22 -7.87 -8.41
C LEU A 167 9.75 -8.45 -9.74
N ALA A 168 10.30 -9.65 -9.74
CA ALA A 168 10.68 -10.37 -10.96
C ALA A 168 9.47 -10.83 -11.80
N LEU A 169 8.26 -10.82 -11.23
CA LEU A 169 7.05 -11.24 -11.93
C LEU A 169 6.47 -10.10 -12.79
N PRO A 170 6.09 -10.35 -14.06
CA PRO A 170 5.61 -9.30 -14.97
C PRO A 170 4.30 -8.63 -14.52
N ASN A 171 3.52 -9.30 -13.69
CA ASN A 171 2.27 -8.79 -13.13
C ASN A 171 2.43 -8.14 -11.74
N VAL A 172 3.68 -7.93 -11.26
CA VAL A 172 3.98 -7.34 -9.96
C VAL A 172 4.90 -6.13 -10.11
N PRO A 173 4.36 -4.94 -10.34
CA PRO A 173 5.19 -3.72 -10.49
C PRO A 173 5.65 -3.13 -9.17
N SER A 174 4.97 -3.45 -8.05
CA SER A 174 5.28 -2.91 -6.73
C SER A 174 4.92 -3.91 -5.65
N VAL A 175 5.56 -3.81 -4.48
CA VAL A 175 5.24 -4.61 -3.29
C VAL A 175 4.87 -3.72 -2.12
N GLY A 176 3.98 -4.20 -1.23
CA GLY A 176 3.64 -3.51 0.02
C GLY A 176 4.41 -4.10 1.20
N GLY A 177 5.02 -3.24 2.02
CA GLY A 177 5.81 -3.74 3.12
C GLY A 177 5.91 -2.82 4.33
N SER A 178 5.96 -3.44 5.52
CA SER A 178 6.12 -2.74 6.80
C SER A 178 7.55 -2.76 7.33
N TRP A 179 8.47 -3.45 6.67
CA TRP A 179 9.86 -3.56 7.13
C TRP A 179 10.65 -2.25 7.04
N LEU A 180 10.19 -1.28 6.23
CA LEU A 180 10.81 0.04 6.12
C LEU A 180 10.58 0.88 7.39
N THR A 181 9.51 0.60 8.11
CA THR A 181 9.08 1.36 9.29
C THR A 181 8.79 0.42 10.47
N PRO A 182 9.79 -0.34 10.96
CA PRO A 182 9.61 -1.23 12.09
C PRO A 182 9.12 -0.47 13.32
N ALA A 183 8.18 -1.05 14.08
CA ALA A 183 7.59 -0.41 15.26
C ALA A 183 8.63 0.11 16.26
N LYS A 184 9.76 -0.61 16.42
CA LYS A 184 10.85 -0.18 17.31
C LYS A 184 11.53 1.12 16.87
N LEU A 185 11.65 1.36 15.54
CA LEU A 185 12.25 2.60 15.02
C LEU A 185 11.27 3.77 15.13
N LEU A 186 9.98 3.52 14.86
CA LEU A 186 8.94 4.51 15.08
C LEU A 186 8.88 4.94 16.55
N ALA A 187 8.88 3.98 17.49
CA ALA A 187 8.88 4.28 18.93
C ALA A 187 10.14 5.00 19.41
N ALA A 188 11.28 4.74 18.77
CA ALA A 188 12.56 5.41 19.08
C ALA A 188 12.74 6.75 18.35
N ALA A 189 11.80 7.14 17.49
CA ALA A 189 11.90 8.29 16.57
C ALA A 189 13.20 8.29 15.75
N ASP A 190 13.67 7.08 15.34
CA ASP A 190 14.90 6.91 14.54
C ASP A 190 14.62 7.09 13.04
N TRP A 191 14.33 8.32 12.66
CA TRP A 191 14.01 8.70 11.29
C TRP A 191 15.17 8.50 10.33
N ALA A 192 16.41 8.66 10.81
CA ALA A 192 17.61 8.43 10.01
C ALA A 192 17.71 6.97 9.56
N GLN A 193 17.44 6.02 10.45
CA GLN A 193 17.44 4.60 10.08
C GLN A 193 16.29 4.25 9.14
N ILE A 194 15.12 4.89 9.26
CA ILE A 194 14.01 4.73 8.30
C ILE A 194 14.43 5.21 6.90
N THR A 195 15.12 6.34 6.80
CA THR A 195 15.68 6.83 5.53
C THR A 195 16.60 5.80 4.90
N VAL A 196 17.54 5.22 5.68
CA VAL A 196 18.45 4.16 5.20
C VAL A 196 17.69 2.94 4.69
N LEU A 197 16.67 2.48 5.42
CA LEU A 197 15.85 1.34 4.98
C LEU A 197 15.09 1.62 3.67
N ALA A 198 14.62 2.85 3.48
CA ALA A 198 13.96 3.28 2.24
C ALA A 198 14.94 3.31 1.05
N GLU A 199 16.14 3.86 1.24
CA GLU A 199 17.21 3.84 0.23
C GLU A 199 17.60 2.41 -0.16
N GLU A 200 17.75 1.52 0.84
CA GLU A 200 18.07 0.11 0.59
C GLU A 200 16.98 -0.60 -0.19
N ALA A 201 15.71 -0.39 0.17
CA ALA A 201 14.58 -0.98 -0.53
C ALA A 201 14.54 -0.55 -1.99
N ARG A 202 14.74 0.75 -2.27
CA ARG A 202 14.81 1.29 -3.63
C ARG A 202 15.98 0.68 -4.43
N ARG A 203 17.16 0.58 -3.84
CA ARG A 203 18.36 0.02 -4.51
C ARG A 203 18.19 -1.47 -4.83
N ARG A 204 17.52 -2.24 -3.97
CA ARG A 204 17.26 -3.68 -4.19
C ARG A 204 16.20 -3.93 -5.26
N ALA A 205 15.37 -2.96 -5.53
CA ALA A 205 14.29 -3.07 -6.53
C ALA A 205 14.77 -2.80 -7.97
N GLY A 206 16.00 -2.35 -8.18
CA GLY A 206 16.60 -2.07 -9.49
C GLY A 206 16.90 -0.63 -9.68
#